data_3e2eda4045e1a8bb7ec16a98d9206f40
#
_entry.id   3e2eda4045e1a8bb7ec16a98d9206f40
#
_cell.length_a   1.000
_cell.length_b   1.000
_cell.length_c   1.000
_cell.angle_alpha   90.00
_cell.angle_beta   90.00
_cell.angle_gamma   90.00
#
_symmetry.space_group_name_H-M   'P 1'
#
loop_
_entity.id
_entity.type
_entity.pdbx_description
1 polymer ?
#
loop_
_entity_poly.entity_id
_entity_poly.type
_entity_poly.pdbx_seq_one_letter_code
_entity_poly.pdbx_strand_id
1 'polypeptide(L)'
;LIKASKFNFGRMLFGDGSGKLATVKSVSGNVVVLDGIANVIEGMVVDFLTPANSTYSPVSGACGRRIVSVDRANKKITVDGAAISANTIAANDIVTVQGSFNKELTGLGAIFGNSATLYGINRANNLWLTPKSVAATDGKIDDSTIQKVVDELEDVAGSTANFIVCNSGVRRAYQNYLTAKRTNVDTLNLEGGFKAISFGGIPVVTDRFCPSGKI
;
A
#
# COMPACT_ATOMS: atom_id res chain seq x y z
N LEU A 1 16.49 1.39 16.23
CA LEU A 1 15.21 0.82 16.67
C LEU A 1 14.03 1.70 16.27
N ILE A 2 13.95 2.97 16.68
CA ILE A 2 12.84 3.91 16.43
C ILE A 2 12.52 4.09 14.94
N LYS A 3 13.54 4.26 14.07
CA LYS A 3 13.32 4.42 12.62
C LYS A 3 12.68 3.17 11.99
N ALA A 4 13.14 1.98 12.39
CA ALA A 4 12.58 0.72 11.90
C ALA A 4 11.13 0.53 12.39
N SER A 5 10.86 0.87 13.65
CA SER A 5 9.50 0.82 14.22
C SER A 5 8.53 1.76 13.49
N LYS A 6 8.93 3.01 13.24
CA LYS A 6 8.12 3.97 12.47
C LYS A 6 7.85 3.48 11.03
N PHE A 7 8.87 2.92 10.38
CA PHE A 7 8.71 2.36 9.05
C PHE A 7 7.71 1.19 9.04
N ASN A 8 7.88 0.24 9.95
CA ASN A 8 6.99 -0.92 10.04
C ASN A 8 5.56 -0.51 10.39
N PHE A 9 5.37 0.42 11.32
CA PHE A 9 4.04 0.92 11.66
C PHE A 9 3.35 1.60 10.47
N GLY A 10 4.05 2.52 9.77
CA GLY A 10 3.50 3.18 8.59
C GLY A 10 3.12 2.20 7.47
N ARG A 11 3.96 1.18 7.24
CA ARG A 11 3.67 0.11 6.28
C ARG A 11 2.44 -0.70 6.68
N MET A 12 2.37 -1.14 7.95
CA MET A 12 1.25 -1.94 8.46
C MET A 12 -0.07 -1.17 8.47
N LEU A 13 -0.03 0.16 8.68
CA LEU A 13 -1.22 1.01 8.67
C LEU A 13 -1.97 0.93 7.32
N PHE A 14 -1.24 0.87 6.21
CA PHE A 14 -1.81 0.72 4.86
C PHE A 14 -1.92 -0.75 4.41
N GLY A 15 -1.48 -1.69 5.24
CA GLY A 15 -1.54 -3.12 4.98
C GLY A 15 -2.93 -3.73 5.20
N ASP A 16 -3.07 -4.99 4.79
CA ASP A 16 -4.29 -5.79 4.95
C ASP A 16 -4.20 -6.80 6.11
N GLY A 17 -3.11 -6.81 6.85
CA GLY A 17 -2.82 -7.74 7.94
C GLY A 17 -2.12 -9.03 7.49
N SER A 18 -2.01 -9.28 6.19
CA SER A 18 -1.31 -10.46 5.65
C SER A 18 0.20 -10.43 5.88
N GLY A 19 0.78 -9.25 6.11
CA GLY A 19 2.22 -9.07 6.19
C GLY A 19 2.95 -9.07 4.84
N LYS A 20 2.22 -9.07 3.73
CA LYS A 20 2.77 -9.05 2.39
C LYS A 20 3.53 -7.75 2.13
N LEU A 21 4.83 -7.85 1.83
CA LEU A 21 5.68 -6.73 1.43
C LEU A 21 5.60 -6.46 -0.07
N ALA A 22 5.68 -7.53 -0.85
CA ALA A 22 5.68 -7.50 -2.31
C ALA A 22 5.41 -8.90 -2.88
N THR A 23 5.18 -8.96 -4.21
CA THR A 23 5.08 -10.20 -4.97
C THR A 23 6.33 -10.39 -5.81
N VAL A 24 6.82 -11.61 -5.87
CA VAL A 24 7.96 -11.99 -6.71
C VAL A 24 7.55 -12.00 -8.19
N LYS A 25 8.40 -11.42 -9.03
CA LYS A 25 8.28 -11.48 -10.50
C LYS A 25 9.24 -12.49 -11.13
N SER A 26 10.48 -12.48 -10.66
CA SER A 26 11.50 -13.43 -11.10
C SER A 26 12.65 -13.51 -10.10
N VAL A 27 13.43 -14.58 -10.18
CA VAL A 27 14.59 -14.84 -9.33
C VAL A 27 15.78 -15.26 -10.20
N SER A 28 16.96 -14.78 -9.82
CA SER A 28 18.22 -15.22 -10.43
C SER A 28 19.31 -15.27 -9.35
N GLY A 29 19.64 -16.46 -8.87
CA GLY A 29 20.51 -16.63 -7.70
C GLY A 29 19.94 -15.91 -6.48
N ASN A 30 20.71 -15.01 -5.88
CA ASN A 30 20.27 -14.23 -4.72
C ASN A 30 19.56 -12.93 -5.06
N VAL A 31 19.34 -12.65 -6.35
CA VAL A 31 18.65 -11.44 -6.82
C VAL A 31 17.19 -11.77 -7.14
N VAL A 32 16.29 -11.10 -6.45
CA VAL A 32 14.84 -11.27 -6.61
C VAL A 32 14.23 -9.97 -7.13
N VAL A 33 13.49 -10.06 -8.24
CA VAL A 33 12.73 -8.96 -8.82
C VAL A 33 11.32 -8.97 -8.24
N LEU A 34 10.87 -7.82 -7.75
CA LEU A 34 9.58 -7.65 -7.09
C LEU A 34 8.63 -6.79 -7.94
N ASP A 35 7.35 -6.87 -7.65
CA ASP A 35 6.33 -5.95 -8.22
C ASP A 35 6.47 -4.53 -7.65
N GLY A 36 6.90 -4.40 -6.40
CA GLY A 36 7.12 -3.15 -5.70
C GLY A 36 8.19 -3.26 -4.62
N ILE A 37 8.81 -2.14 -4.27
CA ILE A 37 9.87 -2.07 -3.25
C ILE A 37 9.60 -1.03 -2.16
N ALA A 38 8.40 -0.45 -2.12
CA ALA A 38 8.07 0.59 -1.15
C ALA A 38 8.16 0.08 0.30
N ASN A 39 7.83 -1.20 0.49
CA ASN A 39 7.73 -1.85 1.80
C ASN A 39 8.99 -2.63 2.21
N VAL A 40 10.05 -2.58 1.41
CA VAL A 40 11.31 -3.29 1.71
C VAL A 40 12.45 -2.31 1.95
N ILE A 41 13.31 -2.65 2.90
CA ILE A 41 14.55 -1.92 3.21
C ILE A 41 15.69 -2.90 3.47
N GLU A 42 16.92 -2.42 3.30
CA GLU A 42 18.13 -3.17 3.62
C GLU A 42 18.14 -3.58 5.11
N GLY A 43 18.61 -4.76 5.39
CA GLY A 43 18.70 -5.30 6.75
C GLY A 43 17.46 -6.04 7.24
N MET A 44 16.32 -5.96 6.53
CA MET A 44 15.15 -6.78 6.87
C MET A 44 15.44 -8.27 6.65
N VAL A 45 14.95 -9.10 7.56
CA VAL A 45 14.93 -10.56 7.39
C VAL A 45 13.55 -10.93 6.86
N VAL A 46 13.53 -11.66 5.75
CA VAL A 46 12.32 -11.98 5.00
C VAL A 46 12.13 -13.47 4.79
N ASP A 47 10.88 -13.86 4.66
CA ASP A 47 10.44 -15.17 4.23
C ASP A 47 9.79 -15.07 2.85
N PHE A 48 10.03 -16.09 2.03
CA PHE A 48 9.32 -16.26 0.77
C PHE A 48 8.27 -17.35 0.95
N LEU A 49 7.05 -17.09 0.48
CA LEU A 49 5.90 -17.95 0.68
C LEU A 49 5.21 -18.19 -0.66
N THR A 50 4.97 -19.44 -0.99
CA THR A 50 4.27 -19.86 -2.21
C THR A 50 2.77 -19.99 -1.96
N PRO A 51 1.90 -19.52 -2.86
CA PRO A 51 0.47 -19.75 -2.80
C PRO A 51 0.16 -21.26 -2.83
N ALA A 52 -0.61 -21.76 -1.86
CA ALA A 52 -1.05 -23.15 -1.79
C ALA A 52 -2.54 -23.20 -1.42
N ASN A 53 -3.42 -23.47 -2.39
CA ASN A 53 -4.87 -23.69 -2.18
C ASN A 53 -5.52 -22.70 -1.17
N SER A 54 -5.42 -21.41 -1.44
CA SER A 54 -5.93 -20.31 -0.60
C SER A 54 -5.11 -20.02 0.68
N THR A 55 -4.00 -20.71 0.89
CA THR A 55 -3.01 -20.44 1.93
C THR A 55 -1.65 -20.15 1.33
N TYR A 56 -0.67 -19.83 2.17
CA TYR A 56 0.71 -19.65 1.74
C TYR A 56 1.61 -20.54 2.60
N SER A 57 2.52 -21.23 1.93
CA SER A 57 3.50 -22.10 2.58
C SER A 57 4.91 -21.56 2.46
N PRO A 58 5.73 -21.61 3.52
CA PRO A 58 7.11 -21.18 3.46
C PRO A 58 7.92 -21.97 2.43
N VAL A 59 8.69 -21.25 1.61
CA VAL A 59 9.57 -21.85 0.62
C VAL A 59 10.83 -22.37 1.31
N SER A 60 11.03 -23.68 1.29
CA SER A 60 12.19 -24.32 1.90
C SER A 60 13.51 -23.78 1.34
N GLY A 61 14.45 -23.43 2.22
CA GLY A 61 15.76 -22.87 1.85
C GLY A 61 15.74 -21.39 1.42
N ALA A 62 14.57 -20.76 1.36
CA ALA A 62 14.44 -19.34 0.99
C ALA A 62 13.89 -18.46 2.13
N CYS A 63 13.55 -19.03 3.27
CA CYS A 63 13.08 -18.28 4.44
C CYS A 63 14.24 -17.85 5.34
N GLY A 64 14.01 -16.80 6.13
CA GLY A 64 15.02 -16.25 7.04
C GLY A 64 16.17 -15.54 6.35
N ARG A 65 15.98 -15.07 5.12
CA ARG A 65 17.00 -14.37 4.32
C ARG A 65 17.04 -12.90 4.64
N ARG A 66 18.24 -12.35 4.90
CA ARG A 66 18.40 -10.92 5.12
C ARG A 66 18.58 -10.20 3.78
N ILE A 67 17.86 -9.08 3.60
CA ILE A 67 18.05 -8.19 2.47
C ILE A 67 19.38 -7.44 2.63
N VAL A 68 20.31 -7.68 1.72
CA VAL A 68 21.64 -7.06 1.69
C VAL A 68 21.59 -5.72 0.98
N SER A 69 20.87 -5.66 -0.15
CA SER A 69 20.74 -4.43 -0.94
C SER A 69 19.38 -4.34 -1.63
N VAL A 70 18.94 -3.10 -1.90
CA VAL A 70 17.70 -2.79 -2.60
C VAL A 70 18.00 -1.88 -3.79
N ASP A 71 17.85 -2.41 -5.01
CA ASP A 71 17.87 -1.63 -6.25
C ASP A 71 16.47 -1.07 -6.52
N ARG A 72 16.30 0.21 -6.22
CA ARG A 72 14.99 0.88 -6.33
C ARG A 72 14.59 1.18 -7.77
N ALA A 73 15.56 1.33 -8.67
CA ALA A 73 15.29 1.62 -10.08
C ALA A 73 14.73 0.40 -10.80
N ASN A 74 15.30 -0.78 -10.53
CA ASN A 74 14.91 -2.03 -11.18
C ASN A 74 13.98 -2.90 -10.33
N LYS A 75 13.54 -2.42 -9.17
CA LYS A 75 12.69 -3.14 -8.21
C LYS A 75 13.28 -4.50 -7.81
N LYS A 76 14.59 -4.54 -7.53
CA LYS A 76 15.31 -5.75 -7.17
C LYS A 76 15.76 -5.70 -5.73
N ILE A 77 15.76 -6.84 -5.08
CA ILE A 77 16.43 -7.06 -3.79
C ILE A 77 17.50 -8.13 -3.97
N THR A 78 18.60 -7.98 -3.24
CA THR A 78 19.60 -9.04 -3.11
C THR A 78 19.53 -9.56 -1.68
N VAL A 79 19.39 -10.88 -1.54
CA VAL A 79 19.34 -11.55 -0.22
C VAL A 79 20.64 -12.28 0.07
N ASP A 80 20.93 -12.48 1.36
CA ASP A 80 22.13 -13.19 1.82
C ASP A 80 21.99 -14.72 1.66
N GLY A 81 23.08 -15.41 2.01
CA GLY A 81 23.16 -16.87 2.05
C GLY A 81 23.52 -17.50 0.71
N ALA A 82 23.36 -18.81 0.61
CA ALA A 82 23.61 -19.56 -0.62
C ALA A 82 22.68 -19.15 -1.74
N ALA A 83 23.12 -19.27 -3.01
CA ALA A 83 22.30 -18.98 -4.17
C ALA A 83 21.00 -19.81 -4.12
N ILE A 84 19.89 -19.14 -4.37
CA ILE A 84 18.58 -19.77 -4.42
C ILE A 84 18.52 -20.54 -5.75
N SER A 85 18.26 -21.85 -5.64
CA SER A 85 18.16 -22.70 -6.83
C SER A 85 17.04 -22.25 -7.75
N ALA A 86 17.21 -22.43 -9.05
CA ALA A 86 16.17 -22.17 -10.02
C ALA A 86 14.89 -22.95 -9.64
N ASN A 87 13.74 -22.33 -9.79
CA ASN A 87 12.42 -22.87 -9.45
C ASN A 87 12.12 -23.06 -7.93
N THR A 88 13.02 -22.67 -7.03
CA THR A 88 12.73 -22.69 -5.59
C THR A 88 11.72 -21.59 -5.22
N ILE A 89 11.91 -20.39 -5.77
CA ILE A 89 10.96 -19.28 -5.65
C ILE A 89 10.37 -19.03 -7.04
N ALA A 90 9.05 -18.98 -7.12
CA ALA A 90 8.33 -18.79 -8.37
C ALA A 90 7.76 -17.36 -8.51
N ALA A 91 7.35 -17.02 -9.74
CA ALA A 91 6.53 -15.84 -9.94
C ALA A 91 5.20 -16.00 -9.18
N ASN A 92 4.72 -14.91 -8.58
CA ASN A 92 3.56 -14.82 -7.67
C ASN A 92 3.80 -15.29 -6.24
N ASP A 93 4.96 -15.82 -5.88
CA ASP A 93 5.33 -15.97 -4.47
C ASP A 93 5.32 -14.60 -3.78
N ILE A 94 5.01 -14.59 -2.51
CA ILE A 94 5.01 -13.35 -1.73
C ILE A 94 6.23 -13.28 -0.81
N VAL A 95 6.63 -12.05 -0.55
CA VAL A 95 7.68 -11.73 0.43
C VAL A 95 7.02 -11.14 1.66
N THR A 96 7.38 -11.66 2.83
CA THR A 96 6.92 -11.15 4.13
C THR A 96 8.12 -10.91 5.05
N VAL A 97 7.95 -10.15 6.11
CA VAL A 97 8.93 -10.14 7.20
C VAL A 97 8.94 -11.53 7.84
N GLN A 98 10.08 -12.00 8.27
CA GLN A 98 10.22 -13.33 8.87
C GLN A 98 9.18 -13.56 9.98
N GLY A 99 8.40 -14.63 9.81
CA GLY A 99 7.38 -15.05 10.76
C GLY A 99 6.17 -14.13 10.92
N SER A 100 6.03 -13.08 10.10
CA SER A 100 4.94 -12.10 10.22
C SER A 100 3.69 -12.42 9.41
N PHE A 101 3.70 -13.46 8.59
CA PHE A 101 2.56 -13.81 7.74
C PHE A 101 1.26 -13.97 8.55
N ASN A 102 0.22 -13.23 8.17
CA ASN A 102 -1.09 -13.13 8.86
C ASN A 102 -1.00 -12.73 10.36
N LYS A 103 0.07 -12.07 10.76
CA LYS A 103 0.28 -11.62 12.15
C LYS A 103 0.52 -10.11 12.27
N GLU A 104 0.33 -9.37 11.19
CA GLU A 104 0.47 -7.92 11.20
C GLU A 104 -0.85 -7.22 11.51
N LEU A 105 -0.79 -5.91 11.73
CA LEU A 105 -1.98 -5.10 11.98
C LEU A 105 -2.93 -5.15 10.78
N THR A 106 -4.21 -5.35 11.06
CA THR A 106 -5.28 -5.19 10.08
C THR A 106 -5.49 -3.69 9.83
N GLY A 107 -4.84 -3.18 8.81
CA GLY A 107 -4.81 -1.75 8.49
C GLY A 107 -5.87 -1.33 7.46
N LEU A 108 -5.68 -0.13 6.89
CA LEU A 108 -6.59 0.46 5.91
C LEU A 108 -6.79 -0.42 4.67
N GLY A 109 -5.76 -1.19 4.27
CA GLY A 109 -5.87 -2.14 3.16
C GLY A 109 -6.92 -3.23 3.38
N ALA A 110 -7.13 -3.68 4.62
CA ALA A 110 -8.21 -4.60 4.95
C ALA A 110 -9.56 -3.88 5.07
N ILE A 111 -9.58 -2.68 5.68
CA ILE A 111 -10.81 -1.90 5.88
C ILE A 111 -11.43 -1.55 4.52
N PHE A 112 -10.63 -1.03 3.58
CA PHE A 112 -11.06 -0.66 2.23
C PHE A 112 -10.93 -1.80 1.20
N GLY A 113 -10.49 -2.99 1.63
CA GLY A 113 -10.41 -4.18 0.78
C GLY A 113 -11.76 -4.87 0.60
N ASN A 114 -11.81 -5.80 -0.38
CA ASN A 114 -13.01 -6.57 -0.72
C ASN A 114 -13.10 -7.92 0.03
N SER A 115 -12.41 -8.08 1.16
CA SER A 115 -12.49 -9.29 1.95
C SER A 115 -13.93 -9.54 2.43
N ALA A 116 -14.40 -10.79 2.38
CA ALA A 116 -15.73 -11.17 2.83
C ALA A 116 -15.94 -10.93 4.33
N THR A 117 -14.86 -10.92 5.10
CA THR A 117 -14.89 -10.68 6.56
C THR A 117 -13.91 -9.58 6.95
N LEU A 118 -14.28 -8.80 7.94
CA LEU A 118 -13.40 -7.83 8.61
C LEU A 118 -13.52 -8.03 10.12
N TYR A 119 -12.40 -8.19 10.81
CA TYR A 119 -12.37 -8.49 12.26
C TYR A 119 -13.27 -9.69 12.67
N GLY A 120 -13.39 -10.69 11.80
CA GLY A 120 -14.27 -11.84 12.02
C GLY A 120 -15.75 -11.60 11.72
N ILE A 121 -16.15 -10.39 11.36
CA ILE A 121 -17.53 -10.03 11.05
C ILE A 121 -17.77 -10.17 9.54
N ASN A 122 -18.83 -10.88 9.16
CA ASN A 122 -19.20 -11.05 7.75
C ASN A 122 -19.83 -9.77 7.20
N ARG A 123 -19.24 -9.22 6.12
CA ARG A 123 -19.70 -7.99 5.47
C ARG A 123 -21.06 -8.14 4.76
N ALA A 124 -21.37 -9.33 4.24
CA ALA A 124 -22.66 -9.56 3.58
C ALA A 124 -23.85 -9.41 4.55
N ASN A 125 -23.64 -9.73 5.83
CA ASN A 125 -24.65 -9.59 6.87
C ASN A 125 -24.58 -8.21 7.57
N ASN A 126 -23.52 -7.43 7.33
CA ASN A 126 -23.24 -6.17 7.99
C ASN A 126 -22.78 -5.15 6.95
N LEU A 127 -23.71 -4.66 6.15
CA LEU A 127 -23.43 -3.78 5.00
C LEU A 127 -22.73 -2.47 5.39
N TRP A 128 -22.92 -2.02 6.64
CA TRP A 128 -22.23 -0.83 7.18
C TRP A 128 -20.70 -0.99 7.27
N LEU A 129 -20.17 -2.22 7.25
CA LEU A 129 -18.73 -2.51 7.16
C LEU A 129 -18.21 -2.54 5.72
N THR A 130 -19.07 -2.40 4.72
CA THR A 130 -18.66 -2.43 3.32
C THR A 130 -18.07 -1.08 2.92
N PRO A 131 -16.82 -1.04 2.46
CA PRO A 131 -16.19 0.21 2.08
C PRO A 131 -16.82 0.78 0.80
N LYS A 132 -16.93 2.09 0.73
CA LYS A 132 -17.25 2.78 -0.51
C LYS A 132 -15.99 2.98 -1.35
N SER A 133 -16.08 2.67 -2.62
CA SER A 133 -15.00 2.85 -3.58
C SER A 133 -15.56 3.38 -4.88
N VAL A 134 -15.02 4.48 -5.36
CA VAL A 134 -15.39 5.08 -6.64
C VAL A 134 -14.18 4.94 -7.58
N ALA A 135 -14.42 4.38 -8.76
CA ALA A 135 -13.40 4.31 -9.78
C ALA A 135 -13.29 5.65 -10.51
N ALA A 136 -12.08 6.15 -10.67
CA ALA A 136 -11.81 7.32 -11.49
C ALA A 136 -12.01 6.97 -12.98
N THR A 137 -12.64 7.87 -13.75
CA THR A 137 -12.83 7.71 -15.19
C THR A 137 -11.47 7.67 -15.89
N ASP A 138 -11.22 6.64 -16.68
CA ASP A 138 -9.96 6.41 -17.40
C ASP A 138 -8.71 6.39 -16.46
N GLY A 139 -8.89 6.10 -15.18
CA GLY A 139 -7.81 6.14 -14.19
C GLY A 139 -7.25 7.54 -13.92
N LYS A 140 -7.99 8.60 -14.31
CA LYS A 140 -7.60 10.00 -14.13
C LYS A 140 -8.33 10.59 -12.93
N ILE A 141 -7.57 11.31 -12.10
CA ILE A 141 -8.15 12.05 -11.00
C ILE A 141 -8.72 13.38 -11.51
N ASP A 142 -9.93 13.71 -11.08
CA ASP A 142 -10.60 14.99 -11.33
C ASP A 142 -11.40 15.45 -10.11
N ASP A 143 -11.79 16.72 -10.11
CA ASP A 143 -12.56 17.32 -9.01
C ASP A 143 -13.93 16.66 -8.85
N SER A 144 -14.57 16.26 -9.95
CA SER A 144 -15.88 15.61 -9.92
C SER A 144 -15.85 14.26 -9.22
N THR A 145 -14.80 13.47 -9.46
CA THR A 145 -14.62 12.17 -8.79
C THR A 145 -14.37 12.34 -7.30
N ILE A 146 -13.55 13.31 -6.91
CA ILE A 146 -13.29 13.60 -5.48
C ILE A 146 -14.58 14.07 -4.82
N GLN A 147 -15.29 15.03 -5.44
CA GLN A 147 -16.54 15.57 -4.91
C GLN A 147 -17.58 14.46 -4.71
N LYS A 148 -17.73 13.57 -5.68
CA LYS A 148 -18.64 12.43 -5.56
C LYS A 148 -18.37 11.57 -4.33
N VAL A 149 -17.10 11.33 -3.99
CA VAL A 149 -16.75 10.55 -2.79
C VAL A 149 -17.07 11.31 -1.52
N VAL A 150 -16.85 12.63 -1.51
CA VAL A 150 -17.18 13.50 -0.37
C VAL A 150 -18.69 13.55 -0.15
N ASP A 151 -19.46 13.74 -1.23
CA ASP A 151 -20.93 13.75 -1.17
C ASP A 151 -21.50 12.40 -0.70
N GLU A 152 -20.97 11.27 -1.21
CA GLU A 152 -21.38 9.95 -0.73
C GLU A 152 -21.05 9.73 0.76
N LEU A 153 -19.94 10.27 1.25
CA LEU A 153 -19.60 10.17 2.66
C LEU A 153 -20.59 10.96 3.53
N GLU A 154 -20.97 12.14 3.08
CA GLU A 154 -21.94 12.98 3.79
C GLU A 154 -23.35 12.36 3.75
N ASP A 155 -23.82 11.93 2.57
CA ASP A 155 -25.14 11.35 2.39
C ASP A 155 -25.34 10.02 3.11
N VAL A 156 -24.33 9.14 3.08
CA VAL A 156 -24.45 7.77 3.62
C VAL A 156 -24.05 7.70 5.09
N ALA A 157 -23.00 8.41 5.47
CA ALA A 157 -22.44 8.34 6.84
C ALA A 157 -22.78 9.57 7.69
N GLY A 158 -23.32 10.65 7.10
CA GLY A 158 -23.56 11.92 7.81
C GLY A 158 -22.27 12.54 8.36
N SER A 159 -21.15 12.24 7.73
CA SER A 159 -19.81 12.65 8.18
C SER A 159 -19.07 13.41 7.11
N THR A 160 -18.21 14.33 7.49
CA THR A 160 -17.39 15.13 6.57
C THR A 160 -15.96 14.61 6.54
N ALA A 161 -15.30 14.71 5.38
CA ALA A 161 -13.90 14.37 5.24
C ALA A 161 -13.02 15.47 5.86
N ASN A 162 -12.11 15.10 6.76
CA ASN A 162 -11.19 16.03 7.39
C ASN A 162 -9.85 16.12 6.66
N PHE A 163 -9.45 15.09 5.96
CA PHE A 163 -8.22 15.06 5.15
C PHE A 163 -8.32 13.98 4.07
N ILE A 164 -7.56 14.16 3.00
CA ILE A 164 -7.42 13.23 1.90
C ILE A 164 -6.00 12.71 1.92
N VAL A 165 -5.81 11.37 1.88
CA VAL A 165 -4.48 10.75 1.83
C VAL A 165 -4.26 10.11 0.48
N CYS A 166 -3.13 10.39 -0.15
CA CYS A 166 -2.75 9.79 -1.42
C CYS A 166 -1.24 9.54 -1.51
N ASN A 167 -0.81 8.81 -2.51
CA ASN A 167 0.63 8.76 -2.79
C ASN A 167 1.10 9.99 -3.60
N SER A 168 2.42 10.17 -3.68
CA SER A 168 3.03 11.31 -4.40
C SER A 168 2.69 11.34 -5.90
N GLY A 169 2.43 10.18 -6.51
CA GLY A 169 2.02 10.06 -7.92
C GLY A 169 0.63 10.64 -8.16
N VAL A 170 -0.33 10.31 -7.31
CA VAL A 170 -1.71 10.82 -7.37
C VAL A 170 -1.71 12.33 -7.11
N ARG A 171 -0.98 12.80 -6.09
CA ARG A 171 -0.84 14.25 -5.86
C ARG A 171 -0.34 15.00 -7.07
N ARG A 172 0.70 14.48 -7.74
CA ARG A 172 1.27 15.10 -8.95
C ARG A 172 0.25 15.08 -10.10
N ALA A 173 -0.48 13.98 -10.28
CA ALA A 173 -1.53 13.91 -11.28
C ALA A 173 -2.62 14.95 -11.02
N TYR A 174 -3.03 15.13 -9.76
CA TYR A 174 -4.00 16.16 -9.39
C TYR A 174 -3.46 17.59 -9.62
N GLN A 175 -2.21 17.86 -9.27
CA GLN A 175 -1.58 19.16 -9.59
C GLN A 175 -1.58 19.44 -11.10
N ASN A 176 -1.23 18.45 -11.91
CA ASN A 176 -1.24 18.59 -13.38
C ASN A 176 -2.65 18.86 -13.90
N TYR A 177 -3.67 18.19 -13.35
CA TYR A 177 -5.07 18.43 -13.67
C TYR A 177 -5.48 19.88 -13.37
N LEU A 178 -5.20 20.39 -12.17
CA LEU A 178 -5.49 21.77 -11.77
C LEU A 178 -4.79 22.78 -12.70
N THR A 179 -3.52 22.55 -13.01
CA THR A 179 -2.73 23.41 -13.91
C THR A 179 -3.33 23.41 -15.33
N ALA A 180 -3.72 22.24 -15.85
CA ALA A 180 -4.33 22.11 -17.17
C ALA A 180 -5.68 22.83 -17.27
N LYS A 181 -6.44 22.85 -16.19
CA LYS A 181 -7.73 23.58 -16.09
C LYS A 181 -7.55 25.07 -15.82
N ARG A 182 -6.32 25.56 -15.67
CA ARG A 182 -6.00 26.95 -15.26
C ARG A 182 -6.70 27.36 -13.96
N THR A 183 -6.94 26.40 -13.09
CA THR A 183 -7.56 26.63 -11.79
C THR A 183 -6.47 27.09 -10.80
N ASN A 184 -6.78 28.04 -9.93
CA ASN A 184 -5.88 28.42 -8.86
C ASN A 184 -5.66 27.20 -7.95
N VAL A 185 -4.39 26.89 -7.67
CA VAL A 185 -4.04 25.85 -6.72
C VAL A 185 -4.23 26.42 -5.32
N ASP A 186 -5.32 26.03 -4.67
CA ASP A 186 -5.55 26.39 -3.29
C ASP A 186 -4.63 25.59 -2.37
N THR A 187 -3.98 26.28 -1.43
CA THR A 187 -3.03 25.69 -0.49
C THR A 187 -3.39 26.02 0.94
N LEU A 188 -3.47 24.99 1.77
CA LEU A 188 -3.67 25.14 3.21
C LEU A 188 -2.34 25.03 3.95
N ASN A 189 -2.17 25.91 4.94
CA ASN A 189 -1.11 25.80 5.92
C ASN A 189 -1.56 24.82 7.02
N LEU A 190 -0.87 23.69 7.12
CA LEU A 190 -1.08 22.73 8.20
C LEU A 190 -0.25 23.11 9.42
N GLU A 191 -0.66 22.65 10.61
CA GLU A 191 0.13 22.77 11.81
C GLU A 191 1.54 22.19 11.59
N GLY A 192 2.57 22.88 12.10
CA GLY A 192 3.96 22.53 11.86
C GLY A 192 4.59 23.12 10.58
N GLY A 193 3.90 24.05 9.90
CA GLY A 193 4.45 24.79 8.75
C GLY A 193 4.44 24.05 7.42
N PHE A 194 3.73 22.92 7.33
CA PHE A 194 3.56 22.20 6.08
C PHE A 194 2.47 22.84 5.21
N LYS A 195 2.78 23.00 3.91
CA LYS A 195 1.80 23.42 2.90
C LYS A 195 1.24 22.19 2.19
N ALA A 196 -0.07 22.04 2.16
CA ALA A 196 -0.77 21.00 1.40
C ALA A 196 -1.66 21.63 0.34
N ILE A 197 -1.84 20.94 -0.79
CA ILE A 197 -2.90 21.27 -1.75
C ILE A 197 -4.21 20.95 -1.05
N SER A 198 -5.24 21.76 -1.27
CA SER A 198 -6.58 21.50 -0.74
C SER A 198 -7.59 21.24 -1.85
N PHE A 199 -8.63 20.51 -1.50
CA PHE A 199 -9.84 20.35 -2.29
C PHE A 199 -11.02 20.78 -1.40
N GLY A 200 -11.70 21.87 -1.77
CA GLY A 200 -12.83 22.38 -0.98
C GLY A 200 -12.52 22.66 0.49
N GLY A 201 -11.29 23.08 0.82
CA GLY A 201 -10.83 23.27 2.19
C GLY A 201 -10.31 22.00 2.88
N ILE A 202 -10.37 20.83 2.23
CA ILE A 202 -9.87 19.56 2.77
C ILE A 202 -8.41 19.38 2.33
N PRO A 203 -7.43 19.22 3.25
CA PRO A 203 -6.02 19.08 2.89
C PRO A 203 -5.74 17.73 2.22
N VAL A 204 -4.96 17.75 1.13
CA VAL A 204 -4.46 16.55 0.44
C VAL A 204 -3.05 16.24 0.93
N VAL A 205 -2.93 15.23 1.79
CA VAL A 205 -1.70 14.80 2.43
C VAL A 205 -1.10 13.63 1.66
N THR A 206 0.23 13.58 1.56
CA THR A 206 0.91 12.46 0.91
C THR A 206 1.54 11.52 1.91
N ASP A 207 1.31 10.24 1.71
CA ASP A 207 2.02 9.18 2.42
C ASP A 207 2.70 8.22 1.43
N ARG A 208 3.93 7.80 1.76
CA ARG A 208 4.72 6.90 0.90
C ARG A 208 4.16 5.48 0.85
N PHE A 209 3.44 5.07 1.89
CA PHE A 209 2.87 3.72 2.00
C PHE A 209 1.46 3.63 1.42
N CYS A 210 0.84 4.78 1.13
CA CYS A 210 -0.45 4.79 0.43
C CYS A 210 -0.30 4.07 -0.93
N PRO A 211 -1.14 3.08 -1.25
CA PRO A 211 -1.05 2.34 -2.50
C PRO A 211 -1.13 3.24 -3.72
N SER A 212 -0.41 2.86 -4.78
CA SER A 212 -0.41 3.60 -6.03
C SER A 212 -1.81 3.63 -6.65
N GLY A 213 -2.24 4.80 -7.13
CA GLY A 213 -3.56 4.97 -7.75
C GLY A 213 -4.74 4.93 -6.77
N LYS A 214 -4.48 5.02 -5.48
CA LYS A 214 -5.50 5.17 -4.43
C LYS A 214 -5.46 6.58 -3.84
N ILE A 215 -6.62 7.03 -3.41
CA ILE A 215 -6.85 8.27 -2.69
C ILE A 215 -7.88 8.02 -1.61
#